data_594185b01e1fcb7952579df114151d65
#
_entry.id   594185b01e1fcb7952579df114151d65
#
_cell.length_a   1.000
_cell.length_b   1.000
_cell.length_c   1.000
_cell.angle_alpha   90.00
_cell.angle_beta   90.00
_cell.angle_gamma   90.00
#
_symmetry.space_group_name_H-M   'P 1'
#
loop_
_entity.id
_entity.type
_entity.pdbx_description
1 polymer ?
#
loop_
_entity_poly.entity_id
_entity_poly.type
_entity_poly.pdbx_seq_one_letter_code
_entity_poly.pdbx_strand_id
1 'polypeptide(L)'
;MENHSIVSKSMFDILFSDGPIVYKSYLKTEYSDENMEFWLACEKYKKILSQRKRISEAQKLFKEFIQPQAPKEINIDSPVREGITLKIQEPTQCCFDEAQKIVYLHMERDSYPRFLSSQIYQSLIFTLSAQQQSTVYLKEEK
;
A
#
# COMPACT_ATOMS: atom_id res chain seq x y z
N MET A 1 15.74 11.35 20.41
CA MET A 1 16.08 11.55 19.01
C MET A 1 16.09 10.27 18.21
N GLU A 2 16.63 9.22 18.74
CA GLU A 2 16.70 7.94 18.07
C GLU A 2 15.33 7.30 17.84
N ASN A 3 14.35 7.64 18.69
CA ASN A 3 12.98 7.20 18.51
C ASN A 3 12.33 7.79 17.27
N HIS A 4 12.88 8.87 16.73
CA HIS A 4 12.37 9.48 15.52
C HIS A 4 12.56 8.59 14.29
N SER A 5 13.61 7.77 14.25
CA SER A 5 13.82 6.88 13.11
C SER A 5 12.77 5.78 13.03
N ILE A 6 12.20 5.35 14.17
CA ILE A 6 11.12 4.38 14.23
C ILE A 6 9.78 5.05 13.98
N VAL A 7 9.57 6.23 14.60
CA VAL A 7 8.30 6.98 14.51
C VAL A 7 8.15 7.67 13.16
N SER A 8 9.27 8.06 12.53
CA SER A 8 9.29 8.76 11.25
C SER A 8 9.50 7.83 10.05
N LYS A 9 9.33 6.54 10.25
CA LYS A 9 9.39 5.59 9.14
C LYS A 9 8.40 6.00 8.07
N SER A 10 8.86 6.14 6.82
CA SER A 10 7.98 6.57 5.74
C SER A 10 6.97 5.46 5.45
N MET A 11 5.83 5.84 4.88
CA MET A 11 4.85 4.87 4.43
C MET A 11 5.46 3.91 3.41
N PHE A 12 6.39 4.39 2.59
CA PHE A 12 7.11 3.56 1.63
C PHE A 12 7.87 2.42 2.31
N ASP A 13 8.57 2.71 3.41
CA ASP A 13 9.29 1.69 4.17
C ASP A 13 8.34 0.64 4.74
N ILE A 14 7.19 1.05 5.23
CA ILE A 14 6.17 0.13 5.74
C ILE A 14 5.62 -0.76 4.63
N LEU A 15 5.41 -0.20 3.43
CA LEU A 15 4.88 -0.96 2.30
C LEU A 15 5.85 -2.04 1.82
N PHE A 16 7.16 -1.88 2.02
CA PHE A 16 8.17 -2.84 1.57
C PHE A 16 8.80 -3.65 2.70
N SER A 17 8.25 -3.58 3.92
CA SER A 17 8.68 -4.39 5.05
C SER A 17 7.54 -5.33 5.47
N ASP A 18 7.63 -5.91 6.66
CA ASP A 18 6.54 -6.70 7.24
C ASP A 18 5.35 -5.83 7.67
N GLY A 19 5.52 -4.50 7.63
CA GLY A 19 4.50 -3.53 7.96
C GLY A 19 3.24 -3.55 7.09
N PRO A 20 3.27 -4.00 5.80
CA PRO A 20 2.05 -4.04 4.99
C PRO A 20 0.92 -4.84 5.63
N ILE A 21 1.24 -5.96 6.29
CA ILE A 21 0.23 -6.80 6.94
C ILE A 21 -0.46 -6.03 8.07
N VAL A 22 0.32 -5.35 8.91
CA VAL A 22 -0.21 -4.59 10.05
C VAL A 22 -1.01 -3.37 9.57
N TYR A 23 -0.48 -2.63 8.59
CA TYR A 23 -1.17 -1.47 8.04
C TYR A 23 -2.47 -1.88 7.35
N LYS A 24 -2.44 -2.96 6.59
CA LYS A 24 -3.64 -3.48 5.92
C LYS A 24 -4.71 -3.89 6.94
N SER A 25 -4.31 -4.52 8.03
CA SER A 25 -5.24 -4.87 9.11
C SER A 25 -5.89 -3.63 9.72
N TYR A 26 -5.12 -2.57 9.91
CA TYR A 26 -5.66 -1.29 10.38
C TYR A 26 -6.65 -0.69 9.37
N LEU A 27 -6.30 -0.69 8.09
CA LEU A 27 -7.18 -0.17 7.04
C LEU A 27 -8.50 -0.92 6.95
N LYS A 28 -8.49 -2.23 7.21
CA LYS A 28 -9.73 -3.01 7.27
C LYS A 28 -10.65 -2.53 8.38
N THR A 29 -10.11 -2.14 9.53
CA THR A 29 -10.92 -1.59 10.60
C THR A 29 -11.54 -0.24 10.24
N GLU A 30 -10.96 0.47 9.27
CA GLU A 30 -11.46 1.75 8.78
C GLU A 30 -12.21 1.63 7.44
N TYR A 31 -12.37 0.42 6.91
CA TYR A 31 -13.02 0.18 5.62
C TYR A 31 -12.32 0.89 4.45
N SER A 32 -10.98 0.95 4.47
CA SER A 32 -10.17 1.70 3.49
C SER A 32 -9.02 0.89 2.92
N ASP A 33 -9.08 -0.44 2.96
CA ASP A 33 -7.97 -1.27 2.52
C ASP A 33 -7.86 -1.41 0.99
N GLU A 34 -8.86 -0.97 0.22
CA GLU A 34 -8.82 -1.01 -1.24
C GLU A 34 -7.66 -0.22 -1.84
N ASN A 35 -7.30 0.92 -1.23
CA ASN A 35 -6.16 1.72 -1.69
C ASN A 35 -4.85 0.95 -1.59
N MET A 36 -4.65 0.27 -0.47
CA MET A 36 -3.46 -0.55 -0.23
C MET A 36 -3.40 -1.73 -1.18
N GLU A 37 -4.53 -2.42 -1.35
CA GLU A 37 -4.61 -3.57 -2.26
C GLU A 37 -4.32 -3.15 -3.71
N PHE A 38 -4.86 -2.01 -4.14
CA PHE A 38 -4.61 -1.49 -5.47
C PHE A 38 -3.13 -1.12 -5.65
N TRP A 39 -2.55 -0.44 -4.67
CA TRP A 39 -1.15 -0.05 -4.74
C TRP A 39 -0.23 -1.27 -4.90
N LEU A 40 -0.46 -2.31 -4.09
CA LEU A 40 0.30 -3.55 -4.16
C LEU A 40 0.09 -4.28 -5.49
N ALA A 41 -1.14 -4.31 -5.99
CA ALA A 41 -1.46 -4.91 -7.27
C ALA A 41 -0.74 -4.19 -8.41
N CYS A 42 -0.62 -2.87 -8.35
CA CYS A 42 0.12 -2.08 -9.33
C CYS A 42 1.61 -2.44 -9.31
N GLU A 43 2.20 -2.67 -8.13
CA GLU A 43 3.60 -3.05 -8.04
C GLU A 43 3.87 -4.40 -8.71
N LYS A 44 2.95 -5.35 -8.55
CA LYS A 44 3.04 -6.64 -9.25
C LYS A 44 2.83 -6.48 -10.75
N TYR A 45 1.89 -5.63 -11.15
CA TYR A 45 1.59 -5.37 -12.55
C TYR A 45 2.81 -4.83 -13.30
N LYS A 46 3.58 -3.93 -12.70
CA LYS A 46 4.77 -3.34 -13.32
C LYS A 46 5.84 -4.36 -13.65
N LYS A 47 5.85 -5.48 -12.97
CA LYS A 47 6.85 -6.54 -13.14
C LYS A 47 6.51 -7.52 -14.26
N ILE A 48 5.33 -7.42 -14.86
CA ILE A 48 4.90 -8.33 -15.92
C ILE A 48 5.64 -8.00 -17.19
N LEU A 49 6.31 -8.99 -17.77
CA LEU A 49 7.11 -8.83 -18.97
C LEU A 49 6.34 -9.23 -20.24
N SER A 50 5.40 -10.14 -20.14
CA SER A 50 4.61 -10.62 -21.27
C SER A 50 3.44 -9.67 -21.54
N GLN A 51 3.32 -9.20 -22.78
CA GLN A 51 2.19 -8.32 -23.17
C GLN A 51 0.85 -9.05 -23.03
N ARG A 52 0.82 -10.32 -23.39
CA ARG A 52 -0.38 -11.14 -23.27
C ARG A 52 -0.86 -11.21 -21.81
N LYS A 53 0.05 -11.45 -20.88
CA LYS A 53 -0.24 -11.50 -19.46
C LYS A 53 -0.63 -10.12 -18.94
N ARG A 54 0.05 -9.07 -19.43
CA ARG A 54 -0.23 -7.68 -19.05
C ARG A 54 -1.66 -7.30 -19.42
N ILE A 55 -2.11 -7.65 -20.62
CA ILE A 55 -3.49 -7.38 -21.05
C ILE A 55 -4.49 -8.03 -20.10
N SER A 56 -4.28 -9.30 -19.75
CA SER A 56 -5.15 -10.03 -18.84
C SER A 56 -5.19 -9.38 -17.44
N GLU A 57 -4.03 -9.06 -16.89
CA GLU A 57 -3.94 -8.45 -15.56
C GLU A 57 -4.50 -7.02 -15.54
N ALA A 58 -4.28 -6.25 -16.60
CA ALA A 58 -4.84 -4.91 -16.70
C ALA A 58 -6.36 -4.93 -16.66
N GLN A 59 -6.98 -5.88 -17.34
CA GLN A 59 -8.44 -6.03 -17.31
C GLN A 59 -8.94 -6.42 -15.92
N LYS A 60 -8.22 -7.29 -15.21
CA LYS A 60 -8.58 -7.67 -13.84
C LYS A 60 -8.52 -6.48 -12.90
N LEU A 61 -7.44 -5.71 -12.97
CA LEU A 61 -7.29 -4.51 -12.14
C LEU A 61 -8.38 -3.48 -12.44
N PHE A 62 -8.70 -3.30 -13.70
CA PHE A 62 -9.75 -2.38 -14.11
C PHE A 62 -11.10 -2.76 -13.54
N LYS A 63 -11.47 -4.02 -13.66
CA LYS A 63 -12.77 -4.52 -13.17
C LYS A 63 -12.86 -4.50 -11.65
N GLU A 64 -11.76 -4.70 -10.96
CA GLU A 64 -11.76 -4.78 -9.51
C GLU A 64 -11.68 -3.41 -8.84
N PHE A 65 -10.92 -2.45 -9.42
CA PHE A 65 -10.59 -1.19 -8.73
C PHE A 65 -10.99 0.08 -9.46
N ILE A 66 -11.15 0.06 -10.79
CA ILE A 66 -11.20 1.29 -11.58
C ILE A 66 -12.59 1.61 -12.10
N GLN A 67 -13.28 0.64 -12.68
CA GLN A 67 -14.58 0.90 -13.29
C GLN A 67 -15.59 1.36 -12.25
N PRO A 68 -16.59 2.18 -12.65
CA PRO A 68 -17.63 2.60 -11.71
C PRO A 68 -18.32 1.40 -11.08
N GLN A 69 -18.53 1.46 -9.76
CA GLN A 69 -19.18 0.39 -8.97
C GLN A 69 -18.36 -0.90 -8.92
N ALA A 70 -17.05 -0.83 -9.14
CA ALA A 70 -16.17 -1.97 -8.95
C ALA A 70 -16.22 -2.45 -7.49
N PRO A 71 -16.02 -3.75 -7.23
CA PRO A 71 -16.07 -4.29 -5.85
C PRO A 71 -15.16 -3.57 -4.87
N LYS A 72 -13.99 -3.14 -5.33
CA LYS A 72 -13.00 -2.43 -4.52
C LYS A 72 -12.64 -1.11 -5.19
N GLU A 73 -13.64 -0.38 -5.61
CA GLU A 73 -13.43 0.87 -6.35
C GLU A 73 -12.59 1.86 -5.56
N ILE A 74 -11.49 2.34 -6.17
CA ILE A 74 -10.67 3.39 -5.59
C ILE A 74 -11.25 4.75 -5.93
N ASN A 75 -10.93 5.74 -5.10
CA ASN A 75 -11.43 7.11 -5.29
C ASN A 75 -10.47 7.89 -6.18
N ILE A 76 -10.77 7.93 -7.47
CA ILE A 76 -10.05 8.72 -8.46
C ILE A 76 -11.05 9.55 -9.25
N ASP A 77 -10.60 10.70 -9.76
CA ASP A 77 -11.46 11.58 -10.54
C ASP A 77 -11.68 11.05 -11.96
N SER A 78 -12.74 11.56 -12.61
CA SER A 78 -13.15 11.08 -13.92
C SER A 78 -12.08 11.17 -15.00
N PRO A 79 -11.28 12.26 -15.10
CA PRO A 79 -10.23 12.31 -16.10
C PRO A 79 -9.19 11.18 -15.97
N VAL A 80 -8.82 10.83 -14.75
CA VAL A 80 -7.88 9.73 -14.51
C VAL A 80 -8.50 8.40 -14.92
N ARG A 81 -9.76 8.18 -14.54
CA ARG A 81 -10.49 6.95 -14.90
C ARG A 81 -10.64 6.81 -16.41
N GLU A 82 -11.01 7.89 -17.09
CA GLU A 82 -11.15 7.89 -18.55
C GLU A 82 -9.82 7.62 -19.24
N GLY A 83 -8.72 8.18 -18.75
CA GLY A 83 -7.39 7.92 -19.28
C GLY A 83 -7.01 6.46 -19.18
N ILE A 84 -7.30 5.80 -18.06
CA ILE A 84 -7.05 4.38 -17.90
C ILE A 84 -7.93 3.55 -18.83
N THR A 85 -9.20 3.93 -18.97
CA THR A 85 -10.15 3.23 -19.86
C THR A 85 -9.63 3.19 -21.29
N LEU A 86 -9.00 4.28 -21.75
CA LEU A 86 -8.40 4.32 -23.08
C LEU A 86 -7.14 3.46 -23.18
N LYS A 87 -6.29 3.49 -22.16
CA LYS A 87 -5.02 2.76 -22.15
C LYS A 87 -5.17 1.26 -22.01
N ILE A 88 -6.28 0.80 -21.41
CA ILE A 88 -6.44 -0.61 -21.07
C ILE A 88 -6.57 -1.50 -22.31
N GLN A 89 -6.87 -0.93 -23.46
CA GLN A 89 -6.97 -1.69 -24.71
C GLN A 89 -5.60 -2.12 -25.24
N GLU A 90 -4.58 -1.27 -25.01
CA GLU A 90 -3.18 -1.60 -25.29
C GLU A 90 -2.33 -1.19 -24.10
N PRO A 91 -2.42 -1.94 -22.99
CA PRO A 91 -1.81 -1.50 -21.75
C PRO A 91 -0.28 -1.61 -21.78
N THR A 92 0.37 -0.55 -21.27
CA THR A 92 1.80 -0.55 -21.02
C THR A 92 2.05 -0.83 -19.54
N GLN A 93 3.33 -0.92 -19.16
CA GLN A 93 3.72 -1.04 -17.75
C GLN A 93 3.25 0.16 -16.92
N CYS A 94 3.09 1.31 -17.55
CA CYS A 94 2.73 2.57 -16.89
C CYS A 94 1.22 2.84 -16.85
N CYS A 95 0.39 1.90 -17.28
CA CYS A 95 -1.05 2.09 -17.45
C CYS A 95 -1.75 2.63 -16.19
N PHE A 96 -1.32 2.21 -15.00
CA PHE A 96 -1.95 2.57 -13.74
C PHE A 96 -1.12 3.52 -12.88
N ASP A 97 0.00 4.06 -13.41
CA ASP A 97 0.94 4.84 -12.60
C ASP A 97 0.29 6.08 -11.98
N GLU A 98 -0.51 6.80 -12.73
CA GLU A 98 -1.17 8.00 -12.22
C GLU A 98 -2.13 7.67 -11.08
N ALA A 99 -2.96 6.65 -11.27
CA ALA A 99 -3.90 6.22 -10.23
C ALA A 99 -3.15 5.68 -9.01
N GLN A 100 -2.07 4.94 -9.22
CA GLN A 100 -1.25 4.44 -8.12
C GLN A 100 -0.66 5.58 -7.28
N LYS A 101 -0.19 6.63 -7.95
CA LYS A 101 0.33 7.81 -7.26
C LYS A 101 -0.75 8.51 -6.45
N ILE A 102 -1.95 8.62 -7.02
CA ILE A 102 -3.07 9.26 -6.34
C ILE A 102 -3.44 8.52 -5.06
N VAL A 103 -3.57 7.18 -5.12
CA VAL A 103 -3.91 6.41 -3.93
C VAL A 103 -2.78 6.43 -2.90
N TYR A 104 -1.52 6.46 -3.34
CA TYR A 104 -0.38 6.59 -2.43
C TYR A 104 -0.45 7.91 -1.65
N LEU A 105 -0.65 9.02 -2.36
CA LEU A 105 -0.75 10.34 -1.73
C LEU A 105 -1.94 10.41 -0.78
N HIS A 106 -3.06 9.81 -1.16
CA HIS A 106 -4.24 9.75 -0.32
C HIS A 106 -3.97 8.99 0.98
N MET A 107 -3.34 7.83 0.89
CA MET A 107 -2.95 7.06 2.08
C MET A 107 -1.96 7.82 2.95
N GLU A 108 -0.96 8.44 2.34
CA GLU A 108 0.07 9.19 3.07
C GLU A 108 -0.50 10.39 3.82
N ARG A 109 -1.43 11.09 3.22
CA ARG A 109 -2.01 12.32 3.82
C ARG A 109 -3.11 12.04 4.81
N ASP A 110 -3.87 10.96 4.63
CA ASP A 110 -5.10 10.72 5.39
C ASP A 110 -4.98 9.52 6.31
N SER A 111 -4.89 8.31 5.79
CA SER A 111 -4.95 7.10 6.61
C SER A 111 -3.65 6.79 7.34
N TYR A 112 -2.50 7.09 6.75
CA TYR A 112 -1.21 6.76 7.36
C TYR A 112 -0.94 7.53 8.66
N PRO A 113 -1.17 8.86 8.74
CA PRO A 113 -1.01 9.55 10.01
C PRO A 113 -1.89 8.99 11.13
N ARG A 114 -3.13 8.60 10.80
CA ARG A 114 -4.01 7.98 11.77
C ARG A 114 -3.50 6.60 12.21
N PHE A 115 -2.91 5.84 11.27
CA PHE A 115 -2.30 4.56 11.59
C PHE A 115 -1.15 4.73 12.59
N LEU A 116 -0.28 5.70 12.38
CA LEU A 116 0.84 5.97 13.29
C LEU A 116 0.37 6.30 14.71
N SER A 117 -0.80 6.92 14.85
CA SER A 117 -1.39 7.25 16.15
C SER A 117 -2.26 6.13 16.71
N SER A 118 -2.44 5.02 15.98
CA SER A 118 -3.34 3.94 16.38
C SER A 118 -2.74 3.08 17.47
N GLN A 119 -3.60 2.40 18.23
CA GLN A 119 -3.20 1.41 19.22
C GLN A 119 -2.43 0.25 18.59
N ILE A 120 -2.80 -0.14 17.39
CA ILE A 120 -2.14 -1.24 16.67
C ILE A 120 -0.67 -0.90 16.42
N TYR A 121 -0.40 0.30 15.88
CA TYR A 121 0.97 0.72 15.59
C TYR A 121 1.77 0.93 16.88
N GLN A 122 1.19 1.57 17.89
CA GLN A 122 1.87 1.79 19.16
C GLN A 122 2.23 0.47 19.85
N SER A 123 1.32 -0.49 19.81
CA SER A 123 1.57 -1.83 20.35
C SER A 123 2.70 -2.53 19.60
N LEU A 124 2.76 -2.39 18.27
CA LEU A 124 3.81 -2.98 17.46
C LEU A 124 5.18 -2.38 17.83
N ILE A 125 5.27 -1.07 17.94
CA ILE A 125 6.50 -0.37 18.33
C ILE A 125 6.96 -0.84 19.71
N PHE A 126 6.06 -0.95 20.66
CA PHE A 126 6.38 -1.42 22.02
C PHE A 126 6.93 -2.85 21.99
N THR A 127 6.30 -3.73 21.24
CA THR A 127 6.72 -5.14 21.12
C THR A 127 8.12 -5.25 20.51
N LEU A 128 8.38 -4.51 19.44
CA LEU A 128 9.70 -4.51 18.79
C LEU A 128 10.79 -3.98 19.73
N SER A 129 10.51 -2.94 20.49
CA SER A 129 11.45 -2.40 21.47
C SER A 129 11.77 -3.41 22.56
N ALA A 130 10.77 -4.11 23.06
CA ALA A 130 10.95 -5.17 24.08
C ALA A 130 11.81 -6.32 23.54
N GLN A 131 11.59 -6.74 22.31
CA GLN A 131 12.37 -7.79 21.65
C GLN A 131 13.84 -7.37 21.48
N GLN A 132 14.10 -6.14 21.11
CA GLN A 132 15.45 -5.62 20.97
C GLN A 132 16.19 -5.62 22.29
N GLN A 133 15.53 -5.20 23.36
CA GLN A 133 16.11 -5.22 24.71
C GLN A 133 16.45 -6.64 25.15
N SER A 134 15.56 -7.59 24.94
CA SER A 134 15.79 -8.99 25.28
C SER A 134 17.00 -9.56 24.51
N THR A 135 17.15 -9.22 23.24
CA THR A 135 18.28 -9.66 22.43
C THR A 135 19.59 -9.09 22.95
N VAL A 136 19.62 -7.83 23.35
CA VAL A 136 20.81 -7.18 23.93
C VAL A 136 21.21 -7.88 25.23
N TYR A 137 20.26 -8.17 26.08
CA TYR A 137 20.52 -8.90 27.35
C TYR A 137 21.16 -10.26 27.09
N LEU A 138 20.62 -11.03 26.13
CA LEU A 138 21.16 -12.34 25.82
C LEU A 138 22.59 -12.27 25.28
N LYS A 139 22.94 -11.21 24.56
CA LYS A 139 24.29 -11.01 24.05
C LYS A 139 25.29 -10.62 25.15
N GLU A 140 24.85 -9.88 26.15
CA GLU A 140 25.71 -9.46 27.26
C GLU A 140 26.03 -10.60 28.21
N GLU A 141 25.17 -11.58 28.33
CA GLU A 141 25.38 -12.76 29.17
C GLU A 141 26.38 -13.75 28.58
N LYS A 142 26.72 -13.61 27.32
CA LYS A 142 27.73 -14.43 26.67
C LYS A 142 29.11 -13.80 26.73
#